data_2f502ec960f0c060efcc008078ab4b7f
#
_entry.id   2f502ec960f0c060efcc008078ab4b7f
#
_cell.length_a   1.000
_cell.length_b   1.000
_cell.length_c   1.000
_cell.angle_alpha   90.00
_cell.angle_beta   90.00
_cell.angle_gamma   90.00
#
_symmetry.space_group_name_H-M   'P 1'
#
loop_
_entity.id
_entity.type
_entity.pdbx_description
1 polymer ?
#
loop_
_entity_poly.entity_id
_entity_poly.type
_entity_poly.pdbx_seq_one_letter_code
_entity_poly.pdbx_strand_id
1 'polypeptide(L)'
;MDKAPKLEEIKDDFLEFIGDKIIICHNKQFEEKFLEFHIGELKNKFLDSMELACVLEPFQREFNLDYLKKQITKDKNDEIHRALSDTIDTIDVVNALILRFKDRLEKEDKLTLYPLTFEIDSYLNKFKLENWEWSDIINNADFSLKEKTKTVFEEEKNQTKKSNLKEEEIYKLLGDNKNHYEELLKEKDIWDSKKGFIYEFRQGQYDLTKLIRETFNKNSANIACIEAPTGIGKSVGYLLPAVLEARYSKKRIIVSTATKELQVQLIDKDLPNVINSLGLSGKVSYGYIKGKNNYICKSKFYEYKKDYDKENPTTNDILSIIIIENLIKEGKYGDIEEISYLLLEHFKELREHIMKVACDVDLCKPKKCGENCLYKKRVEELKDEDITVVNHSLLAKWPYTDEKPMENIIVDEAHNLVEKGYDFFSQEIEYKNFRYFLKEIYPSEFSSSSKYYRDIKDKQKRKIKPIDRFYSEIKLDREVKEKISHNINFIFEKMYDVLDFGINEGYSLITNYDLNWEINLQKDDKVGTLYRDKEYVDITYKPYSQIIKSNFESILSNIKQILVIFDRNIDEDIVDKESEIYKYGKSKIKDLEDIATMLGMFLEDEKGDLVSFYF
;
A
#
# COMPACT_ATOMS: atom_id res chain seq x y z
N MET A 1 42.68 15.78 -2.98
CA MET A 1 42.07 16.48 -4.12
C MET A 1 43.02 17.45 -4.80
N ASP A 2 44.02 17.98 -4.13
CA ASP A 2 44.91 19.04 -4.68
C ASP A 2 45.88 18.62 -5.80
N LYS A 3 45.83 17.40 -6.31
CA LYS A 3 46.67 16.90 -7.41
C LYS A 3 45.89 16.35 -8.59
N ALA A 4 44.54 16.42 -8.55
CA ALA A 4 43.75 16.01 -9.70
C ALA A 4 43.78 17.09 -10.78
N PRO A 5 43.89 16.72 -12.07
CA PRO A 5 43.79 17.69 -13.16
C PRO A 5 42.44 18.37 -13.14
N LYS A 6 42.36 19.61 -13.58
CA LYS A 6 41.10 20.31 -13.76
C LYS A 6 40.33 19.69 -14.94
N LEU A 7 39.00 19.76 -14.88
CA LEU A 7 38.15 19.21 -15.94
C LEU A 7 38.49 19.78 -17.31
N GLU A 8 38.82 21.07 -17.37
CA GLU A 8 39.22 21.75 -18.61
C GLU A 8 40.48 21.15 -19.22
N GLU A 9 41.39 20.58 -18.39
CA GLU A 9 42.66 20.00 -18.86
C GLU A 9 42.46 18.59 -19.42
N ILE A 10 41.38 17.89 -19.05
CA ILE A 10 41.11 16.50 -19.45
C ILE A 10 39.89 16.37 -20.35
N LYS A 11 39.22 17.45 -20.65
CA LYS A 11 37.96 17.44 -21.42
C LYS A 11 38.12 16.77 -22.78
N ASP A 12 39.13 17.13 -23.53
CA ASP A 12 39.34 16.58 -24.87
C ASP A 12 39.70 15.08 -24.81
N ASP A 13 40.56 14.70 -23.90
CA ASP A 13 40.88 13.28 -23.65
C ASP A 13 39.67 12.47 -23.24
N PHE A 14 38.78 13.05 -22.41
CA PHE A 14 37.53 12.42 -22.00
C PHE A 14 36.59 12.24 -23.17
N LEU A 15 36.41 13.27 -24.01
CA LEU A 15 35.55 13.21 -25.19
C LEU A 15 36.07 12.18 -26.21
N GLU A 16 37.40 12.10 -26.41
CA GLU A 16 38.02 11.07 -27.24
C GLU A 16 37.80 9.66 -26.67
N PHE A 17 37.93 9.52 -25.35
CA PHE A 17 37.71 8.22 -24.66
C PHE A 17 36.28 7.71 -24.78
N ILE A 18 35.29 8.57 -24.56
CA ILE A 18 33.87 8.15 -24.66
C ILE A 18 33.44 7.96 -26.12
N GLY A 19 33.97 8.77 -27.05
CA GLY A 19 33.60 8.73 -28.48
C GLY A 19 32.08 8.73 -28.67
N ASP A 20 31.60 7.74 -29.40
CA ASP A 20 30.15 7.47 -29.63
C ASP A 20 29.62 6.26 -28.83
N LYS A 21 30.34 5.86 -27.78
CA LYS A 21 29.97 4.72 -26.94
C LYS A 21 28.77 5.04 -26.05
N ILE A 22 28.05 3.98 -25.66
CA ILE A 22 27.01 4.05 -24.65
C ILE A 22 27.66 4.31 -23.29
N ILE A 23 27.11 5.26 -22.53
CA ILE A 23 27.54 5.59 -21.16
C ILE A 23 26.55 4.93 -20.21
N ILE A 24 27.05 4.08 -19.32
CA ILE A 24 26.27 3.47 -18.25
C ILE A 24 26.62 4.18 -16.94
N CYS A 25 25.62 4.68 -16.25
CA CYS A 25 25.78 5.36 -14.96
C CYS A 25 24.70 4.89 -13.96
N HIS A 26 24.90 5.25 -12.71
CA HIS A 26 23.90 5.03 -11.66
C HIS A 26 23.24 6.36 -11.33
N ASN A 27 21.90 6.48 -11.55
CA ASN A 27 21.15 7.73 -11.54
C ASN A 27 21.50 8.66 -12.74
N LYS A 28 21.09 8.20 -13.91
CA LYS A 28 21.29 8.87 -15.21
C LYS A 28 21.02 10.38 -15.20
N GLN A 29 19.92 10.80 -14.57
CA GLN A 29 19.53 12.21 -14.57
C GLN A 29 20.55 13.13 -13.89
N PHE A 30 21.25 12.63 -12.89
CA PHE A 30 22.28 13.40 -12.20
C PHE A 30 23.54 13.52 -13.07
N GLU A 31 24.02 12.40 -13.59
CA GLU A 31 25.27 12.33 -14.36
C GLU A 31 25.15 13.08 -15.70
N GLU A 32 24.03 12.91 -16.39
CA GLU A 32 23.76 13.59 -17.66
C GLU A 32 23.75 15.10 -17.49
N LYS A 33 23.04 15.62 -16.49
CA LYS A 33 23.04 17.06 -16.19
C LYS A 33 24.40 17.58 -15.76
N PHE A 34 25.15 16.80 -15.00
CA PHE A 34 26.47 17.18 -14.57
C PHE A 34 27.43 17.29 -15.75
N LEU A 35 27.45 16.31 -16.65
CA LEU A 35 28.27 16.30 -17.84
C LEU A 35 27.85 17.41 -18.82
N GLU A 36 26.53 17.59 -19.01
CA GLU A 36 26.00 18.67 -19.87
C GLU A 36 26.42 20.05 -19.37
N PHE A 37 26.37 20.28 -18.06
CA PHE A 37 26.77 21.56 -17.47
C PHE A 37 28.28 21.84 -17.62
N HIS A 38 29.12 20.82 -17.44
CA HIS A 38 30.58 21.01 -17.40
C HIS A 38 31.27 20.80 -18.75
N ILE A 39 30.75 19.93 -19.59
CA ILE A 39 31.36 19.51 -20.85
C ILE A 39 30.57 20.04 -22.05
N GLY A 40 29.26 20.20 -21.91
CA GLY A 40 28.33 20.54 -22.97
C GLY A 40 27.49 19.34 -23.39
N GLU A 41 26.57 19.58 -24.33
CA GLU A 41 25.66 18.54 -24.83
C GLU A 41 26.41 17.38 -25.46
N LEU A 42 26.20 16.16 -24.91
CA LEU A 42 26.77 14.93 -25.40
C LEU A 42 25.78 14.21 -26.30
N LYS A 43 26.29 13.61 -27.38
CA LYS A 43 25.48 12.79 -28.30
C LYS A 43 25.37 11.33 -27.86
N ASN A 44 26.07 10.97 -26.82
CA ASN A 44 26.13 9.62 -26.31
C ASN A 44 24.77 9.19 -25.74
N LYS A 45 24.42 7.95 -25.95
CA LYS A 45 23.28 7.32 -25.28
C LYS A 45 23.65 7.02 -23.83
N PHE A 46 22.81 7.42 -22.87
CA PHE A 46 22.97 7.14 -21.45
C PHE A 46 22.01 6.05 -21.02
N LEU A 47 22.51 5.06 -20.28
CA LEU A 47 21.72 4.02 -19.64
C LEU A 47 21.83 4.12 -18.12
N ASP A 48 20.71 3.91 -17.45
CA ASP A 48 20.59 4.01 -16.01
C ASP A 48 20.58 2.62 -15.34
N SER A 49 21.63 2.29 -14.59
CA SER A 49 21.70 1.03 -13.85
C SER A 49 20.69 0.96 -12.69
N MET A 50 20.21 2.11 -12.20
CA MET A 50 19.09 2.16 -11.24
C MET A 50 17.78 1.74 -11.92
N GLU A 51 17.49 2.23 -13.13
CA GLU A 51 16.33 1.78 -13.93
C GLU A 51 16.38 0.26 -14.14
N LEU A 52 17.55 -0.25 -14.55
CA LEU A 52 17.75 -1.69 -14.72
C LEU A 52 17.41 -2.46 -13.44
N ALA A 53 17.93 -2.01 -12.30
CA ALA A 53 17.64 -2.62 -11.00
C ALA A 53 16.14 -2.55 -10.65
N CYS A 54 15.49 -1.41 -10.89
CA CYS A 54 14.06 -1.24 -10.67
C CYS A 54 13.20 -2.21 -11.49
N VAL A 55 13.59 -2.46 -12.74
CA VAL A 55 12.83 -3.38 -13.62
C VAL A 55 13.11 -4.84 -13.26
N LEU A 56 14.37 -5.22 -13.04
CA LEU A 56 14.76 -6.62 -12.81
C LEU A 56 14.57 -7.10 -11.36
N GLU A 57 14.76 -6.21 -10.38
CA GLU A 57 14.72 -6.53 -8.94
C GLU A 57 13.82 -5.54 -8.15
N PRO A 58 12.54 -5.37 -8.53
CA PRO A 58 11.68 -4.30 -8.00
C PRO A 58 11.35 -4.42 -6.50
N PHE A 59 11.67 -5.56 -5.87
CA PHE A 59 11.44 -5.84 -4.45
C PHE A 59 12.62 -5.42 -3.55
N GLN A 60 13.65 -4.76 -4.10
CA GLN A 60 14.71 -4.19 -3.28
C GLN A 60 14.18 -3.01 -2.44
N ARG A 61 14.67 -2.90 -1.20
CA ARG A 61 14.25 -1.81 -0.29
C ARG A 61 14.82 -0.46 -0.70
N GLU A 62 16.05 -0.48 -1.22
CA GLU A 62 16.77 0.69 -1.69
C GLU A 62 17.41 0.41 -3.04
N PHE A 63 17.65 1.46 -3.81
CA PHE A 63 18.24 1.39 -5.14
C PHE A 63 19.53 2.22 -5.26
N ASN A 64 20.11 2.66 -4.14
CA ASN A 64 21.44 3.27 -4.18
C ASN A 64 22.52 2.22 -4.46
N LEU A 65 23.63 2.66 -5.03
CA LEU A 65 24.70 1.78 -5.51
C LEU A 65 25.29 0.91 -4.40
N ASP A 66 25.55 1.49 -3.22
CA ASP A 66 26.11 0.76 -2.06
C ASP A 66 25.18 -0.37 -1.58
N TYR A 67 23.87 -0.08 -1.48
CA TYR A 67 22.90 -1.08 -1.10
C TYR A 67 22.80 -2.21 -2.14
N LEU A 68 22.68 -1.85 -3.43
CA LEU A 68 22.60 -2.84 -4.51
C LEU A 68 23.86 -3.69 -4.58
N LYS A 69 25.06 -3.08 -4.44
CA LYS A 69 26.32 -3.81 -4.36
C LYS A 69 26.26 -4.86 -3.26
N LYS A 70 25.92 -4.47 -2.02
CA LYS A 70 25.88 -5.37 -0.85
C LYS A 70 24.84 -6.48 -1.02
N GLN A 71 23.67 -6.18 -1.58
CA GLN A 71 22.57 -7.15 -1.71
C GLN A 71 22.72 -8.05 -2.95
N ILE A 72 23.16 -7.50 -4.06
CA ILE A 72 23.18 -8.20 -5.34
C ILE A 72 24.52 -8.89 -5.57
N THR A 73 25.66 -8.24 -5.30
CA THR A 73 26.98 -8.81 -5.50
C THR A 73 27.50 -9.57 -4.28
N LYS A 74 26.89 -9.38 -3.10
CA LYS A 74 27.32 -9.90 -1.80
C LYS A 74 28.69 -9.39 -1.34
N ASP A 75 29.20 -8.35 -1.92
CA ASP A 75 30.38 -7.65 -1.43
C ASP A 75 29.99 -6.86 -0.18
N LYS A 76 30.57 -7.23 0.97
CA LYS A 76 30.29 -6.61 2.27
C LYS A 76 31.20 -5.42 2.59
N ASN A 77 32.08 -5.06 1.67
CA ASN A 77 32.96 -3.91 1.89
C ASN A 77 32.16 -2.62 1.77
N ASP A 78 32.42 -1.69 2.70
CA ASP A 78 31.81 -0.36 2.64
C ASP A 78 32.32 0.40 1.41
N GLU A 79 31.41 1.17 0.81
CA GLU A 79 31.70 2.02 -0.33
C GLU A 79 32.81 3.02 0.02
N ILE A 80 33.86 3.03 -0.78
CA ILE A 80 34.88 4.05 -0.72
C ILE A 80 34.48 5.09 -1.78
N HIS A 81 33.70 6.09 -1.45
CA HIS A 81 33.26 7.17 -2.35
C HIS A 81 34.42 7.78 -3.15
N ARG A 82 34.86 7.06 -4.16
CA ARG A 82 35.86 7.47 -5.15
C ARG A 82 35.35 7.10 -6.52
N ALA A 83 35.38 8.01 -7.46
CA ALA A 83 34.86 7.87 -8.81
C ALA A 83 35.23 6.53 -9.50
N LEU A 84 36.43 6.05 -9.35
CA LEU A 84 36.87 4.76 -9.91
C LEU A 84 36.19 3.57 -9.18
N SER A 85 36.04 3.67 -7.86
CA SER A 85 35.33 2.62 -7.09
C SER A 85 33.88 2.53 -7.51
N ASP A 86 33.21 3.67 -7.58
CA ASP A 86 31.79 3.76 -7.94
C ASP A 86 31.55 3.24 -9.37
N THR A 87 32.50 3.50 -10.28
CA THR A 87 32.44 2.94 -11.65
C THR A 87 32.56 1.41 -11.64
N ILE A 88 33.50 0.85 -10.86
CA ILE A 88 33.66 -0.61 -10.73
C ILE A 88 32.40 -1.22 -10.10
N ASP A 89 31.89 -0.61 -9.04
CA ASP A 89 30.68 -1.06 -8.35
C ASP A 89 29.45 -1.04 -9.28
N THR A 90 29.33 -0.03 -10.13
CA THR A 90 28.28 0.04 -11.16
C THR A 90 28.40 -1.13 -12.15
N ILE A 91 29.61 -1.44 -12.62
CA ILE A 91 29.85 -2.58 -13.53
C ILE A 91 29.47 -3.88 -12.85
N ASP A 92 29.90 -4.08 -11.61
CA ASP A 92 29.62 -5.30 -10.84
C ASP A 92 28.12 -5.48 -10.59
N VAL A 93 27.41 -4.40 -10.22
CA VAL A 93 25.94 -4.41 -10.03
C VAL A 93 25.21 -4.73 -11.33
N VAL A 94 25.54 -4.08 -12.45
CA VAL A 94 24.92 -4.35 -13.75
C VAL A 94 25.14 -5.80 -14.17
N ASN A 95 26.37 -6.30 -14.08
CA ASN A 95 26.68 -7.69 -14.41
C ASN A 95 25.91 -8.67 -13.52
N ALA A 96 25.86 -8.43 -12.22
CA ALA A 96 25.16 -9.29 -11.29
C ALA A 96 23.63 -9.29 -11.53
N LEU A 97 23.02 -8.13 -11.83
CA LEU A 97 21.61 -8.02 -12.18
C LEU A 97 21.27 -8.87 -13.43
N ILE A 98 22.06 -8.73 -14.49
CA ILE A 98 21.84 -9.45 -15.73
C ILE A 98 22.06 -10.96 -15.55
N LEU A 99 23.08 -11.36 -14.80
CA LEU A 99 23.33 -12.79 -14.50
C LEU A 99 22.18 -13.40 -13.68
N ARG A 100 21.72 -12.71 -12.65
CA ARG A 100 20.57 -13.14 -11.84
C ARG A 100 19.31 -13.29 -12.69
N PHE A 101 19.10 -12.36 -13.60
CA PHE A 101 17.99 -12.43 -14.54
C PHE A 101 18.08 -13.68 -15.44
N LYS A 102 19.26 -13.96 -16.02
CA LYS A 102 19.49 -15.15 -16.84
C LYS A 102 19.31 -16.44 -16.04
N ASP A 103 19.86 -16.51 -14.83
CA ASP A 103 19.70 -17.67 -13.94
C ASP A 103 18.24 -17.96 -13.58
N ARG A 104 17.42 -16.91 -13.43
CA ARG A 104 15.97 -17.07 -13.20
C ARG A 104 15.27 -17.66 -14.40
N LEU A 105 15.55 -17.18 -15.59
CA LEU A 105 14.98 -17.72 -16.83
C LEU A 105 15.34 -19.21 -17.05
N GLU A 106 16.55 -19.62 -16.67
CA GLU A 106 16.99 -21.01 -16.76
C GLU A 106 16.30 -21.93 -15.75
N LYS A 107 15.92 -21.42 -14.58
CA LYS A 107 15.24 -22.17 -13.50
C LYS A 107 13.72 -22.22 -13.63
N GLU A 108 13.11 -21.22 -14.23
CA GLU A 108 11.69 -21.22 -14.56
C GLU A 108 11.41 -22.10 -15.76
N ASP A 109 11.28 -23.37 -15.50
CA ASP A 109 11.18 -24.49 -16.41
C ASP A 109 10.20 -24.26 -17.59
N LYS A 110 10.75 -24.25 -18.79
CA LYS A 110 10.23 -24.91 -20.00
C LYS A 110 9.02 -24.37 -20.77
N LEU A 111 8.27 -23.37 -20.35
CA LEU A 111 7.08 -22.92 -21.10
C LEU A 111 7.09 -21.46 -21.54
N THR A 112 7.97 -20.63 -21.06
CA THR A 112 8.15 -19.26 -21.57
C THR A 112 9.37 -19.21 -22.48
N LEU A 113 9.16 -19.48 -23.74
CA LEU A 113 10.15 -19.45 -24.82
C LEU A 113 10.72 -18.06 -25.12
N TYR A 114 10.34 -17.03 -24.32
CA TYR A 114 10.72 -15.65 -24.59
C TYR A 114 11.42 -15.03 -23.38
N PRO A 115 12.62 -14.47 -23.56
CA PRO A 115 13.28 -13.68 -22.54
C PRO A 115 12.43 -12.43 -22.19
N LEU A 116 12.57 -11.93 -20.95
CA LEU A 116 11.84 -10.74 -20.47
C LEU A 116 12.02 -9.53 -21.42
N THR A 117 13.20 -9.35 -21.96
CA THR A 117 13.51 -8.31 -22.94
C THR A 117 12.58 -8.39 -24.16
N PHE A 118 12.33 -9.59 -24.67
CA PHE A 118 11.38 -9.78 -25.78
C PHE A 118 9.94 -9.43 -25.37
N GLU A 119 9.54 -9.77 -24.17
CA GLU A 119 8.22 -9.43 -23.64
C GLU A 119 8.08 -7.91 -23.50
N ILE A 120 9.09 -7.23 -22.94
CA ILE A 120 9.13 -5.77 -22.81
C ILE A 120 9.05 -5.12 -24.20
N ASP A 121 9.93 -5.51 -25.12
CA ASP A 121 10.01 -4.92 -26.46
C ASP A 121 8.75 -5.18 -27.28
N SER A 122 8.18 -6.39 -27.18
CA SER A 122 6.92 -6.73 -27.83
C SER A 122 5.77 -5.86 -27.31
N TYR A 123 5.78 -5.56 -26.01
CA TYR A 123 4.74 -4.74 -25.42
C TYR A 123 4.93 -3.26 -25.75
N LEU A 124 6.16 -2.75 -25.79
CA LEU A 124 6.50 -1.42 -26.29
C LEU A 124 6.10 -1.24 -27.76
N ASN A 125 6.44 -2.18 -28.61
CA ASN A 125 6.14 -2.18 -30.05
C ASN A 125 4.62 -2.20 -30.33
N LYS A 126 3.80 -2.82 -29.48
CA LYS A 126 2.32 -2.76 -29.56
C LYS A 126 1.82 -1.32 -29.55
N PHE A 127 2.53 -0.43 -28.86
CA PHE A 127 2.21 1.00 -28.75
C PHE A 127 3.07 1.89 -29.68
N LYS A 128 3.87 1.30 -30.57
CA LYS A 128 4.78 2.01 -31.48
C LYS A 128 5.88 2.80 -30.76
N LEU A 129 6.29 2.32 -29.60
CA LEU A 129 7.44 2.81 -28.84
C LEU A 129 8.70 2.07 -29.27
N GLU A 130 9.86 2.68 -29.07
CA GLU A 130 11.15 2.04 -29.29
C GLU A 130 11.37 0.90 -28.30
N ASN A 131 12.26 -0.04 -28.66
CA ASN A 131 12.66 -1.12 -27.76
C ASN A 131 13.28 -0.55 -26.49
N TRP A 132 13.21 -1.32 -25.42
CA TRP A 132 13.86 -0.96 -24.18
C TRP A 132 15.36 -0.84 -24.37
N GLU A 133 15.93 0.25 -23.90
CA GLU A 133 17.33 0.61 -24.16
C GLU A 133 18.33 -0.45 -23.64
N TRP A 134 17.94 -1.22 -22.63
CA TRP A 134 18.75 -2.31 -22.07
C TRP A 134 18.64 -3.63 -22.84
N SER A 135 17.66 -3.81 -23.70
CA SER A 135 17.39 -5.07 -24.39
C SER A 135 18.58 -5.56 -25.21
N ASP A 136 19.20 -4.65 -25.97
CA ASP A 136 20.36 -5.00 -26.80
C ASP A 136 21.56 -5.43 -25.95
N ILE A 137 21.80 -4.76 -24.82
CA ILE A 137 22.90 -5.10 -23.91
C ILE A 137 22.64 -6.46 -23.25
N ILE A 138 21.42 -6.68 -22.73
CA ILE A 138 21.07 -7.94 -22.06
C ILE A 138 21.15 -9.12 -23.03
N ASN A 139 20.70 -8.93 -24.28
CA ASN A 139 20.67 -9.99 -25.29
C ASN A 139 22.04 -10.33 -25.85
N ASN A 140 22.92 -9.34 -26.01
CA ASN A 140 24.23 -9.49 -26.67
C ASN A 140 25.40 -9.63 -25.68
N ALA A 141 25.18 -9.42 -24.41
CA ALA A 141 26.24 -9.54 -23.43
C ALA A 141 26.74 -10.99 -23.33
N ASP A 142 28.03 -11.18 -23.66
CA ASP A 142 28.71 -12.46 -23.45
C ASP A 142 29.20 -12.55 -22.00
N PHE A 143 28.41 -13.22 -21.16
CA PHE A 143 28.69 -13.41 -19.75
C PHE A 143 29.56 -14.64 -19.50
N SER A 144 30.72 -14.73 -20.13
CA SER A 144 31.74 -15.74 -19.83
C SER A 144 32.38 -15.58 -18.43
N LEU A 145 31.96 -14.61 -17.65
CA LEU A 145 32.39 -14.33 -16.27
C LEU A 145 31.87 -15.32 -15.22
N LYS A 146 31.61 -16.57 -15.62
CA LYS A 146 31.01 -17.62 -14.76
C LYS A 146 31.84 -18.00 -13.52
N GLU A 147 33.08 -17.59 -13.37
CA GLU A 147 33.91 -18.13 -12.28
C GLU A 147 34.06 -17.24 -11.05
N LYS A 148 33.81 -15.93 -11.14
CA LYS A 148 33.90 -15.03 -9.97
C LYS A 148 32.58 -14.77 -9.26
N THR A 149 31.44 -15.04 -9.89
CA THR A 149 30.11 -14.82 -9.34
C THR A 149 29.33 -16.11 -9.11
N LYS A 150 29.99 -17.21 -8.76
CA LYS A 150 29.31 -18.34 -8.10
C LYS A 150 28.82 -17.87 -6.71
N THR A 151 27.89 -16.99 -6.74
CA THR A 151 27.11 -16.64 -5.58
C THR A 151 26.00 -17.66 -5.44
N VAL A 152 26.20 -18.51 -4.50
CA VAL A 152 25.26 -19.39 -3.88
C VAL A 152 23.94 -18.65 -3.68
N PHE A 153 22.90 -19.05 -4.40
CA PHE A 153 21.52 -18.81 -4.05
C PHE A 153 21.15 -19.69 -2.86
N GLU A 154 21.81 -19.47 -1.75
CA GLU A 154 21.26 -19.84 -0.47
C GLU A 154 20.46 -18.63 -0.02
N GLU A 155 19.16 -18.82 0.17
CA GLU A 155 18.37 -17.93 0.98
C GLU A 155 19.20 -17.58 2.22
N GLU A 156 19.63 -16.33 2.34
CA GLU A 156 20.04 -15.84 3.65
C GLU A 156 18.81 -15.90 4.54
N LYS A 157 18.54 -17.04 5.14
CA LYS A 157 17.98 -17.06 6.47
C LYS A 157 18.85 -16.07 7.25
N ASN A 158 18.24 -14.94 7.60
CA ASN A 158 18.87 -13.89 8.40
C ASN A 158 19.83 -14.53 9.39
N GLN A 159 21.12 -14.48 9.09
CA GLN A 159 22.15 -14.86 10.04
C GLN A 159 22.30 -13.70 11.04
N THR A 160 21.23 -13.43 11.76
CA THR A 160 21.37 -12.87 13.09
C THR A 160 22.26 -13.84 13.84
N LYS A 161 23.36 -13.36 14.38
CA LYS A 161 24.22 -14.18 15.26
C LYS A 161 23.29 -14.92 16.20
N LYS A 162 23.27 -16.26 16.08
CA LYS A 162 22.55 -17.13 17.02
C LYS A 162 23.01 -16.70 18.41
N SER A 163 22.07 -16.38 19.29
CA SER A 163 22.40 -16.22 20.70
C SER A 163 23.12 -17.50 21.14
N ASN A 164 24.17 -17.37 21.89
CA ASN A 164 24.86 -18.54 22.44
C ASN A 164 24.01 -19.26 23.49
N LEU A 165 22.90 -18.64 23.92
CA LEU A 165 21.97 -19.22 24.88
C LEU A 165 21.10 -20.30 24.20
N LYS A 166 21.09 -21.47 24.82
CA LYS A 166 20.18 -22.55 24.47
C LYS A 166 18.85 -22.35 25.22
N GLU A 167 17.76 -22.73 24.62
CA GLU A 167 16.42 -22.69 25.24
C GLU A 167 16.40 -23.37 26.61
N GLU A 168 17.21 -24.42 26.80
CA GLU A 168 17.39 -25.12 28.08
C GLU A 168 17.96 -24.20 29.18
N GLU A 169 18.77 -23.24 28.85
CA GLU A 169 19.36 -22.27 29.80
C GLU A 169 18.29 -21.26 30.23
N ILE A 170 17.43 -20.83 29.32
CA ILE A 170 16.26 -19.99 29.65
C ILE A 170 15.34 -20.74 30.60
N TYR A 171 15.08 -22.04 30.36
CA TYR A 171 14.30 -22.85 31.28
C TYR A 171 14.93 -22.95 32.68
N LYS A 172 16.27 -23.03 32.76
CA LYS A 172 16.97 -23.03 34.04
C LYS A 172 16.88 -21.68 34.76
N LEU A 173 16.97 -20.57 34.01
CA LEU A 173 16.84 -19.23 34.57
C LEU A 173 15.43 -18.94 35.08
N LEU A 174 14.40 -19.46 34.40
CA LEU A 174 13.01 -19.31 34.83
C LEU A 174 12.67 -20.16 36.05
N GLY A 175 13.50 -21.19 36.39
CA GLY A 175 13.33 -22.05 37.55
C GLY A 175 12.00 -22.82 37.57
N ASP A 176 11.63 -23.32 38.78
CA ASP A 176 10.35 -24.02 38.98
C ASP A 176 9.12 -23.12 38.75
N ASN A 177 9.30 -21.82 38.85
CA ASN A 177 8.29 -20.80 38.56
C ASN A 177 8.43 -20.30 37.10
N LYS A 178 8.09 -21.15 36.14
CA LYS A 178 8.14 -20.85 34.69
C LYS A 178 7.38 -19.57 34.25
N ASN A 179 6.82 -18.82 35.18
CA ASN A 179 5.96 -17.68 34.95
C ASN A 179 6.58 -16.32 35.31
N HIS A 180 7.86 -16.26 35.67
CA HIS A 180 8.53 -14.98 36.01
C HIS A 180 9.42 -14.48 34.85
N TYR A 181 8.79 -14.20 33.71
CA TYR A 181 9.49 -13.76 32.49
C TYR A 181 10.30 -12.47 32.68
N GLU A 182 9.85 -11.60 33.58
CA GLU A 182 10.52 -10.33 33.91
C GLU A 182 11.92 -10.53 34.50
N GLU A 183 12.20 -11.67 35.13
CA GLU A 183 13.54 -11.96 35.67
C GLU A 183 14.62 -12.03 34.58
N LEU A 184 14.24 -12.45 33.37
CA LEU A 184 15.17 -12.48 32.23
C LEU A 184 15.72 -11.11 31.86
N LEU A 185 15.03 -10.03 32.23
CA LEU A 185 15.52 -8.66 32.03
C LEU A 185 16.73 -8.31 32.93
N LYS A 186 16.99 -9.09 34.00
CA LYS A 186 18.16 -8.89 34.84
C LYS A 186 19.42 -9.57 34.28
N GLU A 187 19.23 -10.49 33.34
CA GLU A 187 20.32 -11.28 32.75
C GLU A 187 20.96 -10.51 31.60
N LYS A 188 22.04 -9.82 31.89
CA LYS A 188 22.74 -8.96 30.94
C LYS A 188 23.20 -9.69 29.67
N ASP A 189 23.67 -10.91 29.83
CA ASP A 189 24.22 -11.75 28.76
C ASP A 189 23.18 -12.10 27.68
N ILE A 190 21.89 -12.05 28.02
CA ILE A 190 20.78 -12.26 27.06
C ILE A 190 20.69 -11.09 26.08
N TRP A 191 20.92 -9.87 26.54
CA TRP A 191 20.63 -8.63 25.82
C TRP A 191 21.86 -7.95 25.22
N ASP A 192 23.07 -8.22 25.71
CA ASP A 192 24.34 -7.63 25.25
C ASP A 192 24.83 -8.22 23.88
N SER A 193 23.95 -8.78 23.08
CA SER A 193 24.28 -9.51 21.85
C SER A 193 24.84 -8.66 20.68
N LYS A 194 24.82 -7.34 20.77
CA LYS A 194 25.30 -6.43 19.70
C LYS A 194 26.61 -5.75 20.08
N LYS A 195 27.64 -5.84 19.19
CA LYS A 195 28.86 -5.02 19.31
C LYS A 195 28.47 -3.54 19.48
N GLY A 196 28.83 -2.95 20.61
CA GLY A 196 28.60 -1.54 20.91
C GLY A 196 27.29 -1.18 21.60
N PHE A 197 26.38 -2.14 21.84
CA PHE A 197 25.19 -1.92 22.66
C PHE A 197 25.45 -2.50 24.06
N ILE A 198 25.43 -1.63 25.07
CA ILE A 198 25.51 -2.02 26.48
C ILE A 198 24.07 -2.04 26.99
N TYR A 199 23.58 -3.23 27.35
CA TYR A 199 22.26 -3.35 27.97
C TYR A 199 22.29 -2.77 29.38
N GLU A 200 21.30 -1.94 29.67
CA GLU A 200 21.07 -1.38 31.00
C GLU A 200 19.72 -1.83 31.51
N PHE A 201 19.71 -2.48 32.67
CA PHE A 201 18.47 -2.89 33.33
C PHE A 201 17.64 -1.67 33.73
N ARG A 202 16.34 -1.72 33.45
CA ARG A 202 15.40 -0.65 33.77
C ARG A 202 14.23 -1.19 34.57
N GLN A 203 14.06 -0.71 35.78
CA GLN A 203 13.01 -1.17 36.69
C GLN A 203 11.63 -1.03 36.08
N GLY A 204 11.32 0.09 35.41
CA GLY A 204 10.02 0.28 34.77
C GLY A 204 9.74 -0.68 33.62
N GLN A 205 10.76 -1.15 32.88
CA GLN A 205 10.60 -2.18 31.87
C GLN A 205 10.27 -3.53 32.53
N TYR A 206 10.92 -3.85 33.65
CA TYR A 206 10.64 -5.03 34.46
C TYR A 206 9.19 -5.01 34.99
N ASP A 207 8.75 -3.89 35.56
CA ASP A 207 7.39 -3.75 36.10
C ASP A 207 6.34 -3.86 34.99
N LEU A 208 6.59 -3.28 33.81
CA LEU A 208 5.74 -3.42 32.62
C LEU A 208 5.60 -4.88 32.22
N THR A 209 6.72 -5.59 32.07
CA THR A 209 6.74 -7.01 31.69
C THR A 209 5.97 -7.86 32.68
N LYS A 210 6.15 -7.60 33.98
CA LYS A 210 5.45 -8.29 35.06
C LYS A 210 3.94 -8.09 34.97
N LEU A 211 3.49 -6.84 34.84
CA LEU A 211 2.06 -6.52 34.72
C LEU A 211 1.40 -7.21 33.52
N ILE A 212 2.06 -7.20 32.37
CA ILE A 212 1.55 -7.86 31.15
C ILE A 212 1.45 -9.37 31.37
N ARG A 213 2.49 -10.02 31.91
CA ARG A 213 2.46 -11.43 32.23
C ARG A 213 1.33 -11.78 33.21
N GLU A 214 1.17 -11.00 34.27
CA GLU A 214 0.09 -11.20 35.25
C GLU A 214 -1.29 -11.07 34.60
N THR A 215 -1.44 -10.16 33.64
CA THR A 215 -2.68 -9.97 32.88
C THR A 215 -2.98 -11.19 32.00
N PHE A 216 -1.98 -11.75 31.33
CA PHE A 216 -2.14 -12.93 30.48
C PHE A 216 -2.49 -14.20 31.27
N ASN A 217 -2.02 -14.31 32.52
CA ASN A 217 -2.18 -15.50 33.35
C ASN A 217 -3.48 -15.55 34.16
N LYS A 218 -4.32 -14.54 34.12
CA LYS A 218 -5.61 -14.55 34.80
C LYS A 218 -6.63 -15.40 34.03
N ASN A 219 -7.44 -16.18 34.76
CA ASN A 219 -8.44 -17.08 34.19
C ASN A 219 -9.73 -16.43 33.69
N SER A 220 -9.79 -15.09 33.69
CA SER A 220 -10.94 -14.32 33.22
C SER A 220 -10.47 -13.25 32.24
N ALA A 221 -11.36 -12.73 31.40
CA ALA A 221 -11.06 -11.60 30.52
C ALA A 221 -10.60 -10.40 31.37
N ASN A 222 -9.37 -9.96 31.15
CA ASN A 222 -8.75 -8.87 31.90
C ASN A 222 -8.22 -7.82 30.96
N ILE A 223 -8.37 -6.57 31.35
CA ILE A 223 -7.82 -5.43 30.65
C ILE A 223 -6.85 -4.74 31.61
N ALA A 224 -5.63 -4.51 31.15
CA ALA A 224 -4.64 -3.67 31.83
C ALA A 224 -4.36 -2.44 30.97
N CYS A 225 -4.62 -1.26 31.51
CA CYS A 225 -4.17 0.01 30.93
C CYS A 225 -2.88 0.42 31.63
N ILE A 226 -1.78 0.50 30.88
CA ILE A 226 -0.45 0.73 31.41
C ILE A 226 0.14 1.97 30.76
N GLU A 227 0.48 2.98 31.55
CA GLU A 227 1.24 4.13 31.09
C GLU A 227 2.73 3.88 31.31
N ALA A 228 3.51 3.99 30.26
CA ALA A 228 4.95 3.80 30.29
C ALA A 228 5.66 4.97 29.60
N PRO A 229 6.58 5.69 30.28
CA PRO A 229 7.27 6.83 29.69
C PRO A 229 8.14 6.44 28.50
N THR A 230 8.47 7.42 27.68
CA THR A 230 9.39 7.23 26.55
C THR A 230 10.78 6.81 27.03
N GLY A 231 11.47 5.98 26.25
CA GLY A 231 12.83 5.55 26.59
C GLY A 231 12.95 4.40 27.58
N ILE A 232 11.84 3.91 28.18
CA ILE A 232 11.83 2.79 29.11
C ILE A 232 12.11 1.43 28.43
N GLY A 233 11.96 1.36 27.09
CA GLY A 233 12.09 0.12 26.34
C GLY A 233 10.77 -0.65 26.25
N LYS A 234 9.66 0.06 25.97
CA LYS A 234 8.31 -0.51 25.87
C LYS A 234 8.24 -1.75 24.98
N SER A 235 8.83 -1.70 23.77
CA SER A 235 8.75 -2.81 22.81
C SER A 235 9.29 -4.11 23.41
N VAL A 236 10.47 -4.09 23.99
CA VAL A 236 11.02 -5.29 24.67
C VAL A 236 10.15 -5.68 25.86
N GLY A 237 9.66 -4.70 26.63
CA GLY A 237 8.83 -4.91 27.80
C GLY A 237 7.55 -5.69 27.53
N TYR A 238 6.88 -5.47 26.38
CA TYR A 238 5.69 -6.23 26.02
C TYR A 238 5.96 -7.41 25.07
N LEU A 239 7.01 -7.37 24.24
CA LEU A 239 7.34 -8.48 23.35
C LEU A 239 7.93 -9.67 24.10
N LEU A 240 8.68 -9.45 25.18
CA LEU A 240 9.22 -10.53 26.01
C LEU A 240 8.12 -11.48 26.53
N PRO A 241 7.08 -11.01 27.25
CA PRO A 241 5.99 -11.89 27.67
C PRO A 241 5.19 -12.42 26.47
N ALA A 242 5.02 -11.65 25.38
CA ALA A 242 4.32 -12.11 24.19
C ALA A 242 5.00 -13.34 23.56
N VAL A 243 6.32 -13.28 23.35
CA VAL A 243 7.12 -14.37 22.76
C VAL A 243 7.11 -15.61 23.66
N LEU A 244 7.22 -15.44 24.97
CA LEU A 244 7.26 -16.57 25.91
C LEU A 244 5.88 -17.22 26.09
N GLU A 245 4.80 -16.43 26.14
CA GLU A 245 3.44 -16.96 26.15
C GLU A 245 3.12 -17.72 24.85
N ALA A 246 3.44 -17.16 23.70
CA ALA A 246 3.26 -17.82 22.43
C ALA A 246 4.03 -19.15 22.36
N ARG A 247 5.26 -19.19 22.89
CA ARG A 247 6.10 -20.39 22.89
C ARG A 247 5.61 -21.48 23.85
N TYR A 248 5.29 -21.11 25.09
CA TYR A 248 5.09 -22.06 26.17
C TYR A 248 3.60 -22.34 26.48
N SER A 249 2.76 -21.33 26.42
CA SER A 249 1.32 -21.48 26.64
C SER A 249 0.56 -21.81 25.35
N LYS A 250 1.23 -21.74 24.18
CA LYS A 250 0.63 -21.98 22.86
C LYS A 250 -0.57 -21.10 22.55
N LYS A 251 -0.64 -19.95 23.20
CA LYS A 251 -1.67 -18.96 22.96
C LYS A 251 -1.25 -18.04 21.83
N ARG A 252 -2.16 -17.74 20.95
CA ARG A 252 -1.93 -16.77 19.89
C ARG A 252 -1.91 -15.37 20.46
N ILE A 253 -0.90 -14.59 20.09
CA ILE A 253 -0.74 -13.21 20.51
C ILE A 253 -0.96 -12.27 19.32
N ILE A 254 -1.76 -11.24 19.52
CA ILE A 254 -1.93 -10.15 18.55
C ILE A 254 -1.29 -8.90 19.12
N VAL A 255 -0.43 -8.28 18.35
CA VAL A 255 0.18 -6.98 18.66
C VAL A 255 -0.36 -5.94 17.69
N SER A 256 -1.07 -4.96 18.21
CA SER A 256 -1.62 -3.86 17.42
C SER A 256 -0.83 -2.57 17.65
N THR A 257 -0.48 -1.88 16.58
CA THR A 257 0.26 -0.61 16.61
C THR A 257 -0.52 0.53 15.96
N ALA A 258 -0.15 1.76 16.25
CA ALA A 258 -0.84 2.93 15.72
C ALA A 258 -0.56 3.16 14.24
N THR A 259 0.67 2.90 13.76
CA THR A 259 1.10 3.22 12.39
C THR A 259 1.69 2.00 11.68
N LYS A 260 1.80 2.11 10.35
CA LYS A 260 2.38 1.07 9.49
C LYS A 260 3.90 1.00 9.66
N GLU A 261 4.56 2.12 9.91
CA GLU A 261 6.00 2.21 10.17
C GLU A 261 6.37 1.44 11.45
N LEU A 262 5.57 1.60 12.52
CA LEU A 262 5.74 0.82 13.74
C LEU A 262 5.49 -0.66 13.52
N GLN A 263 4.54 -1.03 12.66
CA GLN A 263 4.30 -2.42 12.29
C GLN A 263 5.53 -3.03 11.60
N VAL A 264 6.13 -2.32 10.64
CA VAL A 264 7.37 -2.72 9.97
C VAL A 264 8.53 -2.82 10.96
N GLN A 265 8.69 -1.84 11.85
CA GLN A 265 9.72 -1.86 12.88
C GLN A 265 9.61 -3.10 13.79
N LEU A 266 8.41 -3.45 14.22
CA LEU A 266 8.19 -4.65 15.04
C LEU A 266 8.58 -5.93 14.31
N ILE A 267 8.20 -6.07 13.04
CA ILE A 267 8.45 -7.27 12.24
C ILE A 267 9.92 -7.41 11.84
N ASP A 268 10.55 -6.31 11.42
CA ASP A 268 11.90 -6.37 10.86
C ASP A 268 13.00 -6.28 11.92
N LYS A 269 12.70 -5.69 13.07
CA LYS A 269 13.71 -5.37 14.07
C LYS A 269 13.39 -5.90 15.47
N ASP A 270 12.25 -5.52 16.05
CA ASP A 270 12.04 -5.69 17.48
C ASP A 270 11.71 -7.16 17.82
N LEU A 271 10.77 -7.80 17.11
CA LEU A 271 10.45 -9.23 17.28
C LEU A 271 11.65 -10.14 17.00
N PRO A 272 12.35 -10.02 15.82
CA PRO A 272 13.54 -10.81 15.58
C PRO A 272 14.62 -10.64 16.65
N ASN A 273 14.83 -9.41 17.14
CA ASN A 273 15.80 -9.16 18.18
C ASN A 273 15.45 -9.89 19.49
N VAL A 274 14.20 -9.81 19.96
CA VAL A 274 13.76 -10.48 21.19
C VAL A 274 13.83 -12.01 21.02
N ILE A 275 13.30 -12.55 19.93
CA ILE A 275 13.30 -14.00 19.64
C ILE A 275 14.75 -14.54 19.57
N ASN A 276 15.65 -13.82 18.91
CA ASN A 276 17.05 -14.20 18.79
C ASN A 276 17.79 -14.12 20.12
N SER A 277 17.56 -13.05 20.91
CA SER A 277 18.17 -12.91 22.24
C SER A 277 17.77 -14.05 23.17
N LEU A 278 16.53 -14.54 23.03
CA LEU A 278 16.02 -15.69 23.78
C LEU A 278 16.41 -17.06 23.19
N GLY A 279 17.20 -17.13 22.11
CA GLY A 279 17.55 -18.41 21.48
C GLY A 279 16.35 -19.17 20.89
N LEU A 280 15.27 -18.48 20.58
CA LEU A 280 14.00 -19.04 20.07
C LEU A 280 13.83 -18.90 18.55
N SER A 281 14.89 -18.59 17.82
CA SER A 281 14.87 -18.48 16.36
C SER A 281 14.36 -19.77 15.72
N GLY A 282 13.35 -19.65 14.85
CA GLY A 282 12.68 -20.78 14.20
C GLY A 282 11.77 -21.61 15.10
N LYS A 283 11.54 -21.20 16.37
CA LYS A 283 10.65 -21.86 17.32
C LYS A 283 9.39 -21.06 17.65
N VAL A 284 9.38 -19.79 17.35
CA VAL A 284 8.23 -18.88 17.42
C VAL A 284 8.05 -18.26 16.05
N SER A 285 6.89 -18.49 15.47
CA SER A 285 6.50 -17.90 14.18
C SER A 285 5.83 -16.56 14.40
N TYR A 286 6.08 -15.64 13.50
CA TYR A 286 5.44 -14.32 13.57
C TYR A 286 5.30 -13.72 12.18
N GLY A 287 4.32 -12.86 12.05
CA GLY A 287 4.10 -12.13 10.81
C GLY A 287 3.11 -10.99 10.97
N TYR A 288 2.78 -10.36 9.87
CA TYR A 288 1.87 -9.23 9.86
C TYR A 288 0.81 -9.39 8.78
N ILE A 289 -0.27 -8.63 8.93
CA ILE A 289 -1.25 -8.44 7.88
C ILE A 289 -1.70 -7.00 7.85
N LYS A 290 -1.96 -6.52 6.64
CA LYS A 290 -2.53 -5.19 6.37
C LYS A 290 -3.94 -5.32 5.80
N GLY A 291 -4.64 -4.20 5.69
CA GLY A 291 -5.92 -4.15 5.01
C GLY A 291 -5.81 -4.63 3.57
N LYS A 292 -6.86 -5.26 3.06
CA LYS A 292 -6.92 -5.92 1.76
C LYS A 292 -6.51 -5.03 0.58
N ASN A 293 -6.86 -3.75 0.63
CA ASN A 293 -6.50 -2.75 -0.37
C ASN A 293 -4.98 -2.46 -0.46
N ASN A 294 -4.20 -2.94 0.51
CA ASN A 294 -2.74 -2.85 0.46
C ASN A 294 -2.09 -4.00 -0.33
N TYR A 295 -2.87 -4.84 -1.00
CA TYR A 295 -2.34 -5.96 -1.77
C TYR A 295 -2.67 -5.82 -3.24
N ILE A 296 -1.73 -6.23 -4.10
CA ILE A 296 -1.96 -6.32 -5.55
C ILE A 296 -2.91 -7.49 -5.84
N CYS A 297 -3.95 -7.24 -6.62
CA CYS A 297 -4.84 -8.28 -7.12
C CYS A 297 -4.30 -8.87 -8.42
N LYS A 298 -3.81 -10.11 -8.38
CA LYS A 298 -3.26 -10.81 -9.52
C LYS A 298 -4.25 -10.92 -10.70
N SER A 299 -5.52 -11.26 -10.43
CA SER A 299 -6.54 -11.35 -11.46
C SER A 299 -6.81 -9.99 -12.12
N LYS A 300 -6.96 -8.95 -11.30
CA LYS A 300 -7.17 -7.57 -11.77
C LYS A 300 -5.99 -7.05 -12.60
N PHE A 301 -4.77 -7.44 -12.21
CA PHE A 301 -3.57 -7.08 -12.95
C PHE A 301 -3.54 -7.70 -14.35
N TYR A 302 -3.82 -9.00 -14.50
CA TYR A 302 -3.77 -9.63 -15.82
C TYR A 302 -4.89 -9.14 -16.74
N GLU A 303 -6.07 -8.84 -16.21
CA GLU A 303 -7.12 -8.17 -16.98
C GLU A 303 -6.69 -6.77 -17.41
N TYR A 304 -6.15 -5.99 -16.46
CA TYR A 304 -5.64 -4.65 -16.73
C TYR A 304 -4.53 -4.67 -17.80
N LYS A 305 -3.54 -5.56 -17.69
CA LYS A 305 -2.44 -5.71 -18.67
C LYS A 305 -2.98 -6.08 -20.05
N LYS A 306 -3.97 -6.98 -20.10
CA LYS A 306 -4.59 -7.42 -21.36
C LYS A 306 -5.35 -6.30 -22.06
N ASP A 307 -6.13 -5.54 -21.31
CA ASP A 307 -7.03 -4.51 -21.82
C ASP A 307 -6.40 -3.10 -21.82
N TYR A 308 -5.10 -3.02 -21.50
CA TYR A 308 -4.40 -1.76 -21.46
C TYR A 308 -4.36 -1.11 -22.86
N ASP A 309 -4.98 0.08 -22.96
CA ASP A 309 -5.17 0.81 -24.21
C ASP A 309 -5.02 2.34 -24.04
N LYS A 310 -4.17 2.77 -23.09
CA LYS A 310 -3.88 4.21 -22.89
C LYS A 310 -3.49 4.86 -24.23
N GLU A 311 -4.10 5.99 -24.56
CA GLU A 311 -3.68 6.81 -25.70
C GLU A 311 -2.31 7.43 -25.39
N ASN A 312 -1.31 7.17 -26.26
CA ASN A 312 0.06 7.65 -26.12
C ASN A 312 0.72 7.29 -24.77
N PRO A 313 0.87 5.99 -24.44
CA PRO A 313 1.62 5.58 -23.27
C PRO A 313 3.09 5.95 -23.44
N THR A 314 3.76 6.22 -22.34
CA THR A 314 5.22 6.40 -22.31
C THR A 314 5.92 5.04 -22.14
N THR A 315 7.23 5.00 -22.38
CA THR A 315 8.05 3.84 -22.04
C THR A 315 7.93 3.51 -20.55
N ASN A 316 7.89 4.52 -19.67
CA ASN A 316 7.72 4.34 -18.22
C ASN A 316 6.37 3.72 -17.84
N ASP A 317 5.28 4.02 -18.55
CA ASP A 317 4.00 3.33 -18.35
C ASP A 317 4.15 1.82 -18.59
N ILE A 318 4.82 1.45 -19.67
CA ILE A 318 5.01 0.04 -20.03
C ILE A 318 5.96 -0.66 -19.05
N LEU A 319 7.09 -0.04 -18.73
CA LEU A 319 8.01 -0.56 -17.72
C LEU A 319 7.34 -0.69 -16.35
N SER A 320 6.48 0.25 -15.96
CA SER A 320 5.70 0.17 -14.72
C SER A 320 4.79 -1.06 -14.67
N ILE A 321 4.15 -1.42 -15.78
CA ILE A 321 3.33 -2.64 -15.88
C ILE A 321 4.21 -3.89 -15.73
N ILE A 322 5.38 -3.92 -16.34
CA ILE A 322 6.34 -5.03 -16.21
C ILE A 322 6.88 -5.12 -14.77
N ILE A 323 7.18 -4.00 -14.13
CA ILE A 323 7.59 -3.94 -12.73
C ILE A 323 6.52 -4.57 -11.83
N ILE A 324 5.24 -4.24 -12.02
CA ILE A 324 4.15 -4.86 -11.26
C ILE A 324 4.09 -6.35 -11.50
N GLU A 325 4.30 -6.80 -12.73
CA GLU A 325 4.34 -8.23 -13.05
C GLU A 325 5.46 -8.96 -12.30
N ASN A 326 6.66 -8.37 -12.28
CA ASN A 326 7.80 -8.92 -11.55
C ASN A 326 7.55 -8.90 -10.03
N LEU A 327 6.92 -7.86 -9.48
CA LEU A 327 6.49 -7.84 -8.08
C LEU A 327 5.51 -8.98 -7.76
N ILE A 328 4.57 -9.28 -8.65
CA ILE A 328 3.63 -10.40 -8.48
C ILE A 328 4.32 -11.76 -8.55
N LYS A 329 5.28 -11.95 -9.47
CA LYS A 329 6.00 -13.20 -9.67
C LYS A 329 6.96 -13.51 -8.53
N GLU A 330 7.71 -12.50 -8.08
CA GLU A 330 8.79 -12.64 -7.11
C GLU A 330 8.37 -12.27 -5.69
N GLY A 331 7.34 -11.42 -5.55
CA GLY A 331 6.84 -10.95 -4.26
C GLY A 331 6.07 -12.03 -3.51
N LYS A 332 6.35 -12.18 -2.21
CA LYS A 332 5.72 -13.20 -1.38
C LYS A 332 4.20 -13.00 -1.29
N TYR A 333 3.74 -11.75 -1.11
CA TYR A 333 2.33 -11.42 -0.87
C TYR A 333 1.81 -10.24 -1.70
N GLY A 334 2.62 -9.60 -2.50
CA GLY A 334 2.25 -8.44 -3.32
C GLY A 334 1.78 -7.24 -2.50
N ASP A 335 2.39 -7.01 -1.33
CA ASP A 335 2.09 -5.87 -0.47
C ASP A 335 2.59 -4.59 -1.13
N ILE A 336 1.67 -3.66 -1.39
CA ILE A 336 1.94 -2.39 -2.07
C ILE A 336 2.89 -1.49 -1.26
N GLU A 337 2.87 -1.60 0.05
CA GLU A 337 3.71 -0.77 0.93
C GLU A 337 5.13 -1.30 1.13
N GLU A 338 5.39 -2.52 0.68
CA GLU A 338 6.76 -3.03 0.59
C GLU A 338 7.50 -2.47 -0.63
N ILE A 339 6.78 -1.83 -1.56
CA ILE A 339 7.37 -1.20 -2.73
C ILE A 339 8.20 0.01 -2.30
N SER A 340 9.47 0.01 -2.68
CA SER A 340 10.40 1.08 -2.31
C SER A 340 9.90 2.45 -2.77
N TYR A 341 10.03 3.44 -1.89
CA TYR A 341 9.75 4.84 -2.23
C TYR A 341 10.60 5.32 -3.42
N LEU A 342 11.87 4.93 -3.48
CA LEU A 342 12.76 5.28 -4.59
C LEU A 342 12.28 4.71 -5.92
N LEU A 343 11.73 3.48 -5.92
CA LEU A 343 11.11 2.91 -7.10
C LEU A 343 9.91 3.74 -7.56
N LEU A 344 9.08 4.19 -6.62
CA LEU A 344 7.91 5.02 -6.91
C LEU A 344 8.27 6.46 -7.32
N GLU A 345 9.44 6.96 -6.95
CA GLU A 345 9.96 8.25 -7.43
C GLU A 345 10.54 8.13 -8.83
N HIS A 346 11.28 7.08 -9.11
CA HIS A 346 11.88 6.84 -10.42
C HIS A 346 10.82 6.57 -11.49
N PHE A 347 9.80 5.77 -11.16
CA PHE A 347 8.65 5.47 -12.01
C PHE A 347 7.38 6.11 -11.45
N LYS A 348 7.15 7.38 -11.74
CA LYS A 348 5.98 8.14 -11.21
C LYS A 348 4.65 7.53 -11.65
N GLU A 349 4.60 6.96 -12.85
CA GLU A 349 3.45 6.30 -13.45
C GLU A 349 3.07 5.01 -12.69
N LEU A 350 4.03 4.38 -12.02
CA LEU A 350 3.84 3.13 -11.29
C LEU A 350 2.74 3.24 -10.22
N ARG A 351 2.63 4.38 -9.54
CA ARG A 351 1.57 4.61 -8.53
C ARG A 351 0.17 4.52 -9.13
N GLU A 352 -0.03 5.12 -10.31
CA GLU A 352 -1.32 5.08 -11.01
C GLU A 352 -1.68 3.64 -11.40
N HIS A 353 -0.73 2.90 -11.93
CA HIS A 353 -0.94 1.51 -12.31
C HIS A 353 -1.22 0.60 -11.10
N ILE A 354 -0.50 0.77 -9.99
CA ILE A 354 -0.73 0.03 -8.74
C ILE A 354 -2.15 0.26 -8.22
N MET A 355 -2.61 1.51 -8.17
CA MET A 355 -3.97 1.83 -7.71
C MET A 355 -5.05 1.15 -8.55
N LYS A 356 -4.84 0.98 -9.85
CA LYS A 356 -5.79 0.29 -10.74
C LYS A 356 -5.84 -1.23 -10.51
N VAL A 357 -4.77 -1.81 -9.97
CA VAL A 357 -4.65 -3.26 -9.75
C VAL A 357 -4.67 -3.68 -8.29
N ALA A 358 -4.80 -2.74 -7.37
CA ALA A 358 -4.98 -3.01 -5.95
C ALA A 358 -6.26 -3.82 -5.71
N CYS A 359 -6.25 -4.66 -4.66
CA CYS A 359 -7.43 -5.40 -4.25
C CYS A 359 -8.53 -4.44 -3.86
N ASP A 360 -9.72 -4.68 -4.37
CA ASP A 360 -10.92 -3.98 -3.99
C ASP A 360 -11.51 -4.60 -2.72
N VAL A 361 -11.93 -3.76 -1.77
CA VAL A 361 -12.45 -4.26 -0.49
C VAL A 361 -13.78 -4.96 -0.70
N ASP A 362 -14.65 -4.41 -1.55
CA ASP A 362 -16.02 -4.86 -1.73
C ASP A 362 -16.19 -5.89 -2.84
N LEU A 363 -15.50 -5.70 -3.96
CA LEU A 363 -15.62 -6.57 -5.14
C LEU A 363 -14.78 -7.84 -5.05
N CYS A 364 -13.66 -7.79 -4.31
CA CYS A 364 -12.75 -8.92 -4.21
C CYS A 364 -13.29 -10.01 -3.29
N LYS A 365 -13.65 -11.13 -3.85
CA LYS A 365 -14.01 -12.35 -3.11
C LYS A 365 -12.84 -13.35 -3.20
N PRO A 366 -12.00 -13.49 -2.15
CA PRO A 366 -10.84 -14.38 -2.19
C PRO A 366 -11.18 -15.83 -2.60
N LYS A 367 -12.40 -16.29 -2.29
CA LYS A 367 -12.89 -17.61 -2.70
C LYS A 367 -12.96 -17.79 -4.23
N LYS A 368 -13.12 -16.71 -5.01
CA LYS A 368 -13.19 -16.75 -6.49
C LYS A 368 -11.81 -16.81 -7.15
N CYS A 369 -10.80 -16.19 -6.55
CA CYS A 369 -9.44 -16.17 -7.09
C CYS A 369 -8.66 -17.49 -6.82
N GLY A 370 -9.23 -18.40 -6.02
CA GLY A 370 -8.61 -19.68 -5.68
C GLY A 370 -7.25 -19.51 -4.97
N GLU A 371 -6.33 -20.42 -5.27
CA GLU A 371 -4.98 -20.44 -4.68
C GLU A 371 -4.06 -19.31 -5.18
N ASN A 372 -4.45 -18.64 -6.26
CA ASN A 372 -3.66 -17.57 -6.87
C ASN A 372 -3.80 -16.22 -6.18
N CYS A 373 -4.65 -16.08 -5.16
CA CYS A 373 -4.85 -14.84 -4.45
C CYS A 373 -3.74 -14.58 -3.41
N LEU A 374 -2.90 -13.55 -3.63
CA LEU A 374 -1.80 -13.21 -2.73
C LEU A 374 -2.29 -12.85 -1.33
N TYR A 375 -3.38 -12.09 -1.23
CA TYR A 375 -4.00 -11.75 0.06
C TYR A 375 -4.52 -13.00 0.79
N LYS A 376 -5.23 -13.91 0.08
CA LYS A 376 -5.73 -15.15 0.67
C LYS A 376 -4.59 -16.03 1.20
N LYS A 377 -3.52 -16.16 0.42
CA LYS A 377 -2.33 -16.89 0.83
C LYS A 377 -1.77 -16.34 2.14
N ARG A 378 -1.68 -14.99 2.25
CA ARG A 378 -1.23 -14.35 3.49
C ARG A 378 -2.14 -14.63 4.67
N VAL A 379 -3.46 -14.56 4.46
CA VAL A 379 -4.47 -14.89 5.50
C VAL A 379 -4.35 -16.35 5.96
N GLU A 380 -4.11 -17.27 5.04
CA GLU A 380 -3.96 -18.70 5.37
C GLU A 380 -2.69 -18.93 6.19
N GLU A 381 -1.56 -18.32 5.84
CA GLU A 381 -0.31 -18.43 6.61
C GLU A 381 -0.43 -17.86 8.03
N LEU A 382 -1.20 -16.76 8.18
CA LEU A 382 -1.46 -16.18 9.50
C LEU A 382 -2.10 -17.14 10.49
N LYS A 383 -2.86 -18.13 10.02
CA LYS A 383 -3.55 -19.09 10.91
C LYS A 383 -2.56 -19.92 11.73
N ASP A 384 -1.37 -20.12 11.21
CA ASP A 384 -0.33 -20.95 11.83
C ASP A 384 0.73 -20.10 12.57
N GLU A 385 0.64 -18.77 12.53
CA GLU A 385 1.56 -17.89 13.23
C GLU A 385 1.23 -17.76 14.73
N ASP A 386 2.28 -17.80 15.55
CA ASP A 386 2.19 -17.63 17.00
C ASP A 386 1.93 -16.18 17.38
N ILE A 387 2.55 -15.21 16.67
CA ILE A 387 2.40 -13.77 16.89
C ILE A 387 1.99 -13.09 15.61
N THR A 388 0.89 -12.34 15.64
CA THR A 388 0.41 -11.56 14.51
C THR A 388 0.46 -10.06 14.81
N VAL A 389 1.13 -9.28 13.97
CA VAL A 389 1.20 -7.82 14.08
C VAL A 389 0.21 -7.18 13.14
N VAL A 390 -0.61 -6.25 13.65
CA VAL A 390 -1.64 -5.52 12.90
C VAL A 390 -1.59 -4.04 13.23
N ASN A 391 -2.27 -3.21 12.47
CA ASN A 391 -2.55 -1.83 12.89
C ASN A 391 -3.92 -1.73 13.60
N HIS A 392 -4.16 -0.62 14.31
CA HIS A 392 -5.39 -0.42 15.06
C HIS A 392 -6.65 -0.47 14.17
N SER A 393 -6.58 0.06 12.96
CA SER A 393 -7.72 0.03 12.02
C SER A 393 -8.08 -1.40 11.61
N LEU A 394 -7.08 -2.28 11.42
CA LEU A 394 -7.34 -3.66 11.10
C LEU A 394 -7.80 -4.46 12.33
N LEU A 395 -7.26 -4.15 13.52
CA LEU A 395 -7.74 -4.75 14.78
C LEU A 395 -9.24 -4.48 14.97
N ALA A 396 -9.69 -3.25 14.72
CA ALA A 396 -11.10 -2.88 14.82
C ALA A 396 -11.99 -3.63 13.81
N LYS A 397 -11.46 -3.89 12.61
CA LYS A 397 -12.13 -4.65 11.51
C LYS A 397 -11.82 -6.15 11.52
N TRP A 398 -11.28 -6.70 12.59
CA TRP A 398 -10.73 -8.04 12.60
C TRP A 398 -11.64 -9.07 11.91
N PRO A 399 -11.33 -9.51 10.69
CA PRO A 399 -12.25 -10.35 9.89
C PRO A 399 -12.09 -11.85 10.17
N TYR A 400 -11.25 -12.23 11.16
CA TYR A 400 -10.78 -13.61 11.36
C TYR A 400 -11.26 -14.22 12.68
N THR A 401 -12.29 -13.63 13.30
CA THR A 401 -12.84 -14.06 14.59
C THR A 401 -13.46 -15.45 14.55
N ASP A 402 -13.98 -15.89 13.40
CA ASP A 402 -14.73 -17.14 13.29
C ASP A 402 -13.84 -18.37 13.20
N GLU A 403 -12.54 -18.21 12.88
CA GLU A 403 -11.64 -19.34 12.66
C GLU A 403 -10.70 -19.64 13.84
N LYS A 404 -10.23 -18.63 14.54
CA LYS A 404 -9.46 -18.77 15.81
C LYS A 404 -9.73 -17.56 16.70
N PRO A 405 -10.12 -17.76 17.95
CA PRO A 405 -10.35 -16.64 18.89
C PRO A 405 -9.03 -15.89 19.14
N MET A 406 -9.13 -14.58 19.34
CA MET A 406 -8.05 -13.78 19.87
C MET A 406 -7.89 -14.10 21.34
N GLU A 407 -6.79 -14.75 21.72
CA GLU A 407 -6.58 -15.11 23.11
C GLU A 407 -5.96 -13.98 23.91
N ASN A 408 -4.89 -13.38 23.39
CA ASN A 408 -4.23 -12.25 24.04
C ASN A 408 -3.95 -11.13 23.03
N ILE A 409 -4.25 -9.90 23.40
CA ILE A 409 -4.05 -8.73 22.56
C ILE A 409 -3.20 -7.71 23.30
N ILE A 410 -2.17 -7.20 22.65
CA ILE A 410 -1.37 -6.06 23.10
C ILE A 410 -1.68 -4.90 22.15
N VAL A 411 -2.08 -3.78 22.72
CA VAL A 411 -2.32 -2.54 21.97
C VAL A 411 -1.24 -1.54 22.35
N ASP A 412 -0.26 -1.37 21.49
CA ASP A 412 0.82 -0.38 21.66
C ASP A 412 0.33 0.99 21.22
N GLU A 413 0.74 2.06 21.90
CA GLU A 413 0.26 3.43 21.68
C GLU A 413 -1.30 3.53 21.70
N ALA A 414 -1.90 2.88 22.71
CA ALA A 414 -3.35 2.72 22.82
C ALA A 414 -4.14 4.04 22.89
N HIS A 415 -3.50 5.16 23.18
CA HIS A 415 -4.12 6.48 23.14
C HIS A 415 -4.62 6.85 21.73
N ASN A 416 -4.02 6.31 20.66
CA ASN A 416 -4.47 6.49 19.29
C ASN A 416 -5.69 5.60 18.93
N LEU A 417 -6.02 4.60 19.76
CA LEU A 417 -7.11 3.67 19.46
C LEU A 417 -8.47 4.36 19.42
N VAL A 418 -8.67 5.37 20.26
CA VAL A 418 -9.93 6.14 20.31
C VAL A 418 -10.13 6.89 19.00
N GLU A 419 -9.11 7.62 18.53
CA GLU A 419 -9.15 8.33 17.26
C GLU A 419 -9.38 7.37 16.09
N LYS A 420 -8.64 6.25 16.06
CA LYS A 420 -8.84 5.22 15.04
C LYS A 420 -10.21 4.53 15.14
N GLY A 421 -10.77 4.47 16.33
CA GLY A 421 -12.16 4.02 16.54
C GLY A 421 -13.16 4.98 15.87
N TYR A 422 -12.98 6.28 16.04
CA TYR A 422 -13.78 7.26 15.32
C TYR A 422 -13.64 7.12 13.81
N ASP A 423 -12.42 7.08 13.27
CA ASP A 423 -12.17 6.86 11.85
C ASP A 423 -12.85 5.58 11.34
N PHE A 424 -12.83 4.53 12.15
CA PHE A 424 -13.39 3.24 11.80
C PHE A 424 -14.92 3.22 11.75
N PHE A 425 -15.57 3.85 12.72
CA PHE A 425 -17.03 3.90 12.82
C PHE A 425 -17.61 5.11 12.07
N SER A 426 -16.76 6.05 11.62
CA SER A 426 -17.17 7.15 10.76
C SER A 426 -17.46 6.64 9.35
N GLN A 427 -18.50 7.17 8.78
CA GLN A 427 -18.83 6.99 7.37
C GLN A 427 -18.72 8.35 6.69
N GLU A 428 -18.06 8.39 5.56
CA GLU A 428 -17.77 9.62 4.84
C GLU A 428 -18.39 9.58 3.44
N ILE A 429 -19.06 10.66 3.07
CA ILE A 429 -19.52 10.90 1.70
C ILE A 429 -18.78 12.11 1.16
N GLU A 430 -17.66 11.85 0.48
CA GLU A 430 -16.90 12.91 -0.17
C GLU A 430 -17.60 13.38 -1.46
N TYR A 431 -17.80 14.70 -1.60
CA TYR A 431 -18.44 15.30 -2.77
C TYR A 431 -17.86 14.80 -4.10
N LYS A 432 -16.52 14.80 -4.21
CA LYS A 432 -15.82 14.40 -5.43
C LYS A 432 -16.09 12.94 -5.77
N ASN A 433 -15.98 12.05 -4.80
CA ASN A 433 -16.21 10.62 -4.98
C ASN A 433 -17.68 10.33 -5.30
N PHE A 434 -18.61 10.97 -4.60
CA PHE A 434 -20.03 10.85 -4.87
C PHE A 434 -20.41 11.36 -6.27
N ARG A 435 -19.83 12.49 -6.68
CA ARG A 435 -20.00 13.02 -8.04
C ARG A 435 -19.48 12.05 -9.10
N TYR A 436 -18.32 11.44 -8.89
CA TYR A 436 -17.76 10.43 -9.80
C TYR A 436 -18.66 9.21 -9.87
N PHE A 437 -19.10 8.71 -8.74
CA PHE A 437 -20.01 7.58 -8.64
C PHE A 437 -21.31 7.84 -9.42
N LEU A 438 -21.95 8.99 -9.22
CA LEU A 438 -23.15 9.35 -9.98
C LEU A 438 -22.91 9.42 -11.49
N LYS A 439 -21.73 9.89 -11.91
CA LYS A 439 -21.34 9.87 -13.32
C LYS A 439 -21.12 8.45 -13.86
N GLU A 440 -20.63 7.53 -13.05
CA GLU A 440 -20.49 6.13 -13.45
C GLU A 440 -21.84 5.48 -13.73
N ILE A 441 -22.82 5.66 -12.85
CA ILE A 441 -24.16 5.07 -13.00
C ILE A 441 -25.09 5.85 -13.94
N TYR A 442 -24.66 7.00 -14.48
CA TYR A 442 -25.45 7.82 -15.38
C TYR A 442 -25.58 7.17 -16.77
N PRO A 443 -26.81 6.94 -17.30
CA PRO A 443 -26.99 6.36 -18.62
C PRO A 443 -26.39 7.22 -19.74
N SER A 444 -25.49 6.66 -20.55
CA SER A 444 -24.70 7.42 -21.54
C SER A 444 -25.56 8.08 -22.63
N GLU A 445 -26.71 7.49 -22.96
CA GLU A 445 -27.61 8.03 -23.99
C GLU A 445 -28.16 9.42 -23.64
N PHE A 446 -28.21 9.78 -22.35
CA PHE A 446 -28.69 11.09 -21.88
C PHE A 446 -27.54 12.05 -21.49
N SER A 447 -26.29 11.65 -21.62
CA SER A 447 -25.15 12.48 -21.21
C SER A 447 -25.02 13.82 -21.95
N SER A 448 -25.45 13.88 -23.21
CA SER A 448 -25.42 15.09 -24.03
C SER A 448 -26.46 16.15 -23.63
N SER A 449 -27.52 15.74 -22.96
CA SER A 449 -28.59 16.64 -22.51
C SER A 449 -28.42 17.16 -21.09
N SER A 450 -27.48 16.59 -20.32
CA SER A 450 -27.20 17.01 -18.95
C SER A 450 -26.24 18.18 -18.89
N LYS A 451 -26.63 19.27 -18.18
CA LYS A 451 -25.76 20.42 -17.91
C LYS A 451 -24.56 20.04 -17.02
N TYR A 452 -24.71 19.01 -16.17
CA TYR A 452 -23.69 18.55 -15.22
C TYR A 452 -22.66 17.59 -15.82
N TYR A 453 -22.93 17.07 -17.02
CA TYR A 453 -22.06 16.11 -17.70
C TYR A 453 -21.13 16.78 -18.73
N ARG A 454 -21.37 18.04 -19.11
CA ARG A 454 -20.66 18.74 -20.19
C ARG A 454 -19.20 19.09 -19.91
N ASP A 455 -18.77 19.05 -18.66
CA ASP A 455 -17.41 19.45 -18.24
C ASP A 455 -16.33 18.40 -18.54
N ILE A 456 -16.70 17.25 -19.08
CA ILE A 456 -15.71 16.25 -19.52
C ILE A 456 -15.57 16.36 -21.02
N LYS A 457 -14.45 16.93 -21.48
CA LYS A 457 -13.98 16.89 -22.87
C LYS A 457 -13.51 15.47 -23.23
N ASP A 458 -14.36 14.47 -23.09
CA ASP A 458 -14.11 13.14 -23.58
C ASP A 458 -14.35 13.09 -25.09
N LYS A 459 -13.31 13.42 -25.85
CA LYS A 459 -13.18 13.06 -27.26
C LYS A 459 -12.84 11.58 -27.48
N GLN A 460 -12.88 10.75 -26.43
CA GLN A 460 -12.60 9.33 -26.54
C GLN A 460 -13.73 8.64 -27.30
N LYS A 461 -13.37 7.86 -28.28
CA LYS A 461 -14.27 6.96 -29.00
C LYS A 461 -15.10 6.19 -27.96
N ARG A 462 -16.43 6.35 -27.99
CA ARG A 462 -17.38 5.81 -27.04
C ARG A 462 -17.24 4.30 -26.87
N LYS A 463 -16.37 3.83 -26.01
CA LYS A 463 -16.53 2.48 -25.43
C LYS A 463 -17.82 2.51 -24.62
N ILE A 464 -18.69 1.52 -24.83
CA ILE A 464 -19.92 1.37 -24.07
C ILE A 464 -19.54 1.22 -22.61
N LYS A 465 -20.01 2.12 -21.74
CA LYS A 465 -19.69 2.05 -20.31
C LYS A 465 -20.16 0.72 -19.72
N PRO A 466 -19.47 0.19 -18.71
CA PRO A 466 -19.91 -1.02 -18.00
C PRO A 466 -21.36 -0.93 -17.50
N ILE A 467 -21.77 0.25 -17.04
CA ILE A 467 -23.14 0.47 -16.56
C ILE A 467 -24.18 0.37 -17.69
N ASP A 468 -23.88 0.84 -18.88
CA ASP A 468 -24.82 0.71 -20.02
C ASP A 468 -24.97 -0.73 -20.48
N ARG A 469 -23.91 -1.55 -20.34
CA ARG A 469 -23.97 -2.99 -20.55
C ARG A 469 -24.86 -3.65 -19.51
N PHE A 470 -24.72 -3.26 -18.24
CA PHE A 470 -25.58 -3.73 -17.16
C PHE A 470 -27.05 -3.37 -17.42
N TYR A 471 -27.34 -2.13 -17.79
CA TYR A 471 -28.70 -1.71 -18.13
C TYR A 471 -29.28 -2.51 -19.29
N SER A 472 -28.47 -2.88 -20.25
CA SER A 472 -28.89 -3.75 -21.36
C SER A 472 -29.10 -5.19 -20.92
N GLU A 473 -28.28 -5.72 -20.03
CA GLU A 473 -28.38 -7.09 -19.50
C GLU A 473 -29.65 -7.27 -18.67
N ILE A 474 -30.00 -6.29 -17.82
CA ILE A 474 -31.30 -6.28 -17.09
C ILE A 474 -32.46 -5.73 -17.90
N LYS A 475 -32.27 -5.51 -19.21
CA LYS A 475 -33.27 -5.08 -20.17
C LYS A 475 -34.05 -3.80 -19.79
N LEU A 476 -33.36 -2.81 -19.17
CA LEU A 476 -33.99 -1.52 -18.91
C LEU A 476 -34.40 -0.82 -20.21
N ASP A 477 -35.65 -0.45 -20.29
CA ASP A 477 -36.16 0.36 -21.41
C ASP A 477 -35.65 1.83 -21.32
N ARG A 478 -35.87 2.58 -22.39
CA ARG A 478 -35.44 3.96 -22.49
C ARG A 478 -36.11 4.87 -21.47
N GLU A 479 -37.39 4.66 -21.21
CA GLU A 479 -38.16 5.47 -20.28
C GLU A 479 -37.64 5.32 -18.85
N VAL A 480 -37.31 4.08 -18.45
CA VAL A 480 -36.73 3.77 -17.14
C VAL A 480 -35.36 4.39 -16.99
N LYS A 481 -34.49 4.31 -18.01
CA LYS A 481 -33.19 4.96 -18.00
C LYS A 481 -33.31 6.50 -17.96
N GLU A 482 -34.34 7.09 -18.60
CA GLU A 482 -34.62 8.51 -18.53
C GLU A 482 -34.98 8.93 -17.10
N LYS A 483 -35.77 8.13 -16.37
CA LYS A 483 -36.10 8.35 -14.96
C LYS A 483 -34.84 8.32 -14.08
N ILE A 484 -33.93 7.36 -14.31
CA ILE A 484 -32.65 7.30 -13.61
C ILE A 484 -31.84 8.58 -13.87
N SER A 485 -31.72 8.99 -15.14
CA SER A 485 -30.98 10.20 -15.51
C SER A 485 -31.58 11.47 -14.89
N HIS A 486 -32.89 11.56 -14.80
CA HIS A 486 -33.58 12.68 -14.17
C HIS A 486 -33.29 12.76 -12.67
N ASN A 487 -33.42 11.64 -11.96
CA ASN A 487 -33.09 11.57 -10.53
C ASN A 487 -31.64 11.95 -10.26
N ILE A 488 -30.69 11.45 -11.06
CA ILE A 488 -29.27 11.79 -10.91
C ILE A 488 -29.02 13.29 -11.18
N ASN A 489 -29.63 13.88 -12.20
CA ASN A 489 -29.50 15.30 -12.46
C ASN A 489 -30.06 16.14 -11.31
N PHE A 490 -31.16 15.70 -10.68
CA PHE A 490 -31.69 16.37 -9.51
C PHE A 490 -30.78 16.25 -8.29
N ILE A 491 -30.16 15.10 -8.10
CA ILE A 491 -29.12 14.93 -7.05
C ILE A 491 -27.97 15.89 -7.29
N PHE A 492 -27.46 16.01 -8.53
CA PHE A 492 -26.42 16.99 -8.86
C PHE A 492 -26.85 18.43 -8.55
N GLU A 493 -28.10 18.79 -8.87
CA GLU A 493 -28.62 20.11 -8.56
C GLU A 493 -28.58 20.38 -7.06
N LYS A 494 -29.07 19.43 -6.25
CA LYS A 494 -29.06 19.56 -4.79
C LYS A 494 -27.67 19.55 -4.18
N MET A 495 -26.75 18.81 -4.74
CA MET A 495 -25.33 18.87 -4.35
C MET A 495 -24.74 20.26 -4.62
N TYR A 496 -25.08 20.88 -5.77
CA TYR A 496 -24.65 22.25 -6.08
C TYR A 496 -25.32 23.27 -5.15
N ASP A 497 -26.59 23.10 -4.81
CA ASP A 497 -27.28 23.98 -3.86
C ASP A 497 -26.57 24.00 -2.49
N VAL A 498 -26.07 22.84 -2.04
CA VAL A 498 -25.26 22.76 -0.81
C VAL A 498 -23.93 23.49 -0.96
N LEU A 499 -23.26 23.35 -2.11
CA LEU A 499 -22.00 24.03 -2.40
C LEU A 499 -22.16 25.54 -2.54
N ASP A 500 -23.15 25.99 -3.33
CA ASP A 500 -23.45 27.41 -3.58
C ASP A 500 -23.84 28.11 -2.28
N PHE A 501 -24.54 27.43 -1.40
CA PHE A 501 -24.87 27.98 -0.08
C PHE A 501 -23.61 28.35 0.70
N GLY A 502 -22.62 27.45 0.73
CA GLY A 502 -21.33 27.73 1.35
C GLY A 502 -20.59 28.90 0.69
N ILE A 503 -20.71 29.08 -0.62
CA ILE A 503 -20.05 30.15 -1.38
C ILE A 503 -20.74 31.50 -1.17
N ASN A 504 -22.07 31.57 -1.16
CA ASN A 504 -22.83 32.81 -1.14
C ASN A 504 -22.83 33.51 0.23
N GLU A 505 -22.60 32.80 1.32
CA GLU A 505 -22.51 33.35 2.67
C GLU A 505 -21.12 33.95 2.99
N GLY A 506 -20.37 34.40 1.99
CA GLY A 506 -19.12 35.13 2.15
C GLY A 506 -17.85 34.28 2.06
N TYR A 507 -17.98 33.02 1.75
CA TYR A 507 -16.87 32.11 1.50
C TYR A 507 -16.46 32.12 0.01
N SER A 508 -16.57 33.31 -0.62
CA SER A 508 -16.12 33.50 -1.99
C SER A 508 -14.64 33.36 -2.03
N LEU A 509 -14.15 32.35 -2.59
CA LEU A 509 -12.85 32.29 -3.24
C LEU A 509 -12.41 30.85 -3.45
N ILE A 510 -13.15 30.11 -4.24
CA ILE A 510 -12.51 28.92 -4.77
C ILE A 510 -12.91 28.79 -6.24
N THR A 511 -12.02 29.27 -7.06
CA THR A 511 -12.09 29.12 -8.50
C THR A 511 -11.53 27.78 -8.99
N ASN A 512 -11.03 26.92 -8.09
CA ASN A 512 -10.49 25.59 -8.41
C ASN A 512 -11.11 24.52 -7.53
N TYR A 513 -11.58 23.49 -8.13
CA TYR A 513 -12.29 22.25 -7.80
C TYR A 513 -11.87 21.43 -6.55
N ASP A 514 -11.08 21.97 -5.64
CA ASP A 514 -10.64 21.32 -4.39
C ASP A 514 -11.28 22.00 -3.17
N LEU A 515 -12.60 21.90 -3.08
CA LEU A 515 -13.35 22.31 -1.89
C LEU A 515 -13.39 21.15 -0.91
N ASN A 516 -12.49 21.14 0.05
CA ASN A 516 -12.66 20.39 1.27
C ASN A 516 -13.30 21.33 2.29
N TRP A 517 -14.50 21.04 2.74
CA TRP A 517 -15.08 21.72 3.89
C TRP A 517 -15.61 20.71 4.88
N GLU A 518 -15.32 20.98 6.12
CA GLU A 518 -15.73 20.21 7.27
C GLU A 518 -16.68 21.06 8.09
N ILE A 519 -17.88 20.59 8.33
CA ILE A 519 -18.84 21.21 9.26
C ILE A 519 -18.86 20.34 10.50
N ASN A 520 -18.30 20.82 11.59
CA ASN A 520 -18.34 20.15 12.87
C ASN A 520 -19.59 20.65 13.65
N LEU A 521 -20.54 19.75 13.89
CA LEU A 521 -21.76 20.03 14.63
C LEU A 521 -21.63 19.41 16.02
N GLN A 522 -21.25 20.20 17.01
CA GLN A 522 -21.26 19.74 18.40
C GLN A 522 -22.68 19.82 18.99
N LYS A 523 -23.04 18.81 19.77
CA LYS A 523 -24.39 18.56 20.29
C LYS A 523 -24.96 19.70 21.14
N ASP A 524 -24.11 20.41 21.87
CA ASP A 524 -24.51 21.42 22.84
C ASP A 524 -24.22 22.86 22.38
N ASP A 525 -23.48 23.06 21.32
CA ASP A 525 -23.15 24.37 20.79
C ASP A 525 -24.03 24.72 19.59
N LYS A 526 -24.69 25.85 19.70
CA LYS A 526 -25.49 26.42 18.60
C LYS A 526 -24.64 26.99 17.47
N VAL A 527 -23.35 26.64 17.45
CA VAL A 527 -22.34 27.15 16.54
C VAL A 527 -21.66 25.98 15.84
N GLY A 528 -21.71 25.97 14.53
CA GLY A 528 -20.92 25.05 13.69
C GLY A 528 -19.63 25.74 13.25
N THR A 529 -18.58 24.97 13.02
CA THR A 529 -17.31 25.47 12.52
C THR A 529 -17.06 24.96 11.10
N LEU A 530 -16.86 25.88 10.18
CA LEU A 530 -16.51 25.56 8.80
C LEU A 530 -14.98 25.62 8.66
N TYR A 531 -14.38 24.54 8.18
CA TYR A 531 -12.94 24.47 7.92
C TYR A 531 -12.68 24.72 6.44
N ARG A 532 -11.80 25.67 6.17
CA ARG A 532 -11.26 25.93 4.84
C ARG A 532 -9.75 26.10 4.94
N ASP A 533 -8.99 25.24 4.30
CA ASP A 533 -7.53 25.35 4.23
C ASP A 533 -6.85 25.80 5.53
N LYS A 534 -7.30 25.24 6.68
CA LYS A 534 -6.86 25.56 8.05
C LYS A 534 -7.36 26.86 8.67
N GLU A 535 -8.25 27.61 8.04
CA GLU A 535 -8.95 28.71 8.68
C GLU A 535 -10.32 28.26 9.21
N TYR A 536 -10.62 28.61 10.45
CA TYR A 536 -11.86 28.28 11.13
C TYR A 536 -12.83 29.45 10.99
N VAL A 537 -14.05 29.15 10.59
CA VAL A 537 -15.11 30.18 10.55
C VAL A 537 -16.29 29.68 11.34
N ASP A 538 -16.63 30.40 12.41
CA ASP A 538 -17.80 30.10 13.24
C ASP A 538 -19.09 30.50 12.53
N ILE A 539 -19.99 29.55 12.43
CA ILE A 539 -21.32 29.74 11.82
C ILE A 539 -22.41 29.40 12.83
N THR A 540 -23.45 30.22 12.86
CA THR A 540 -24.63 29.95 13.69
C THR A 540 -25.41 28.74 13.14
N TYR A 541 -25.54 27.70 13.94
CA TYR A 541 -26.01 26.36 13.61
C TYR A 541 -27.42 26.30 12.97
N LYS A 542 -28.41 27.04 13.49
CA LYS A 542 -29.82 26.85 13.13
C LYS A 542 -30.20 27.08 11.67
N PRO A 543 -29.79 28.15 10.99
CA PRO A 543 -30.17 28.37 9.58
C PRO A 543 -29.51 27.38 8.63
N TYR A 544 -28.28 26.98 8.92
CA TYR A 544 -27.47 26.12 8.08
C TYR A 544 -27.97 24.68 8.12
N SER A 545 -28.28 24.17 9.29
CA SER A 545 -28.74 22.78 9.42
C SER A 545 -30.05 22.53 8.66
N GLN A 546 -30.99 23.49 8.61
CA GLN A 546 -32.25 23.33 7.89
C GLN A 546 -32.08 23.24 6.38
N ILE A 547 -31.23 24.09 5.80
CA ILE A 547 -30.99 24.10 4.35
C ILE A 547 -30.20 22.87 3.93
N ILE A 548 -29.14 22.52 4.65
CA ILE A 548 -28.35 21.32 4.38
C ILE A 548 -29.23 20.08 4.55
N LYS A 549 -29.97 19.98 5.64
CA LYS A 549 -30.89 18.87 5.92
C LYS A 549 -31.93 18.69 4.80
N SER A 550 -32.58 19.77 4.38
CA SER A 550 -33.57 19.76 3.31
C SER A 550 -33.00 19.29 1.95
N ASN A 551 -31.77 19.73 1.62
CA ASN A 551 -31.11 19.29 0.43
C ASN A 551 -30.70 17.81 0.50
N PHE A 552 -30.21 17.33 1.65
CA PHE A 552 -29.90 15.91 1.84
C PHE A 552 -31.15 15.01 1.87
N GLU A 553 -32.27 15.47 2.44
CA GLU A 553 -33.56 14.79 2.33
C GLU A 553 -33.98 14.62 0.86
N SER A 554 -33.77 15.66 0.08
CA SER A 554 -34.05 15.64 -1.36
C SER A 554 -33.11 14.67 -2.11
N ILE A 555 -31.83 14.67 -1.80
CA ILE A 555 -30.83 13.73 -2.34
C ILE A 555 -31.22 12.30 -1.98
N LEU A 556 -31.50 12.01 -0.72
CA LEU A 556 -31.91 10.69 -0.24
C LEU A 556 -33.16 10.19 -0.90
N SER A 557 -34.17 11.06 -1.07
CA SER A 557 -35.43 10.71 -1.76
C SER A 557 -35.16 10.27 -3.20
N ASN A 558 -34.31 10.97 -3.93
CA ASN A 558 -33.98 10.62 -5.32
C ASN A 558 -33.13 9.36 -5.42
N ILE A 559 -32.21 9.13 -4.49
CA ILE A 559 -31.48 7.86 -4.38
C ILE A 559 -32.44 6.70 -4.16
N LYS A 560 -33.35 6.82 -3.21
CA LYS A 560 -34.39 5.79 -2.95
C LYS A 560 -35.23 5.51 -4.18
N GLN A 561 -35.57 6.52 -4.97
CA GLN A 561 -36.32 6.31 -6.24
C GLN A 561 -35.49 5.50 -7.24
N ILE A 562 -34.17 5.76 -7.36
CA ILE A 562 -33.30 4.96 -8.24
C ILE A 562 -33.24 3.52 -7.75
N LEU A 563 -33.08 3.29 -6.45
CA LEU A 563 -33.07 1.94 -5.86
C LEU A 563 -34.36 1.18 -6.12
N VAL A 564 -35.51 1.83 -5.97
CA VAL A 564 -36.83 1.24 -6.32
C VAL A 564 -36.93 0.89 -7.80
N ILE A 565 -36.37 1.71 -8.69
CA ILE A 565 -36.29 1.39 -10.11
C ILE A 565 -35.51 0.10 -10.33
N PHE A 566 -34.35 -0.06 -9.71
CA PHE A 566 -33.55 -1.28 -9.83
C PHE A 566 -34.29 -2.51 -9.25
N ASP A 567 -34.86 -2.38 -8.06
CA ASP A 567 -35.58 -3.47 -7.40
C ASP A 567 -36.74 -4.01 -8.26
N ARG A 568 -37.45 -3.12 -8.92
CA ARG A 568 -38.61 -3.49 -9.80
C ARG A 568 -38.20 -4.07 -11.15
N ASN A 569 -37.01 -3.76 -11.66
CA ASN A 569 -36.63 -4.12 -13.02
C ASN A 569 -35.59 -5.23 -13.08
N ILE A 570 -35.02 -5.64 -11.95
CA ILE A 570 -34.08 -6.78 -11.90
C ILE A 570 -34.90 -8.05 -11.64
N ASP A 571 -35.09 -8.85 -12.69
CA ASP A 571 -35.66 -10.19 -12.57
C ASP A 571 -34.50 -11.21 -12.32
N GLU A 572 -34.37 -11.61 -11.07
CA GLU A 572 -33.30 -12.51 -10.64
C GLU A 572 -33.38 -13.93 -11.23
N ASP A 573 -34.53 -14.29 -11.81
CA ASP A 573 -34.69 -15.60 -12.45
C ASP A 573 -34.22 -15.61 -13.92
N ILE A 574 -34.11 -14.42 -14.53
CA ILE A 574 -33.77 -14.27 -15.95
C ILE A 574 -32.29 -13.89 -16.14
N VAL A 575 -31.69 -13.26 -15.15
CA VAL A 575 -30.32 -12.69 -15.26
C VAL A 575 -29.26 -13.70 -14.92
N ASP A 576 -28.17 -13.73 -15.71
CA ASP A 576 -26.99 -14.51 -15.39
C ASP A 576 -26.24 -13.91 -14.19
N LYS A 577 -26.49 -14.46 -12.99
CA LYS A 577 -25.87 -14.02 -11.73
C LYS A 577 -24.34 -14.19 -11.71
N GLU A 578 -23.79 -15.00 -12.59
CA GLU A 578 -22.33 -15.21 -12.72
C GLU A 578 -21.69 -14.22 -13.70
N SER A 579 -22.48 -13.48 -14.48
CA SER A 579 -21.99 -12.43 -15.37
C SER A 579 -21.21 -11.36 -14.60
N GLU A 580 -20.03 -11.03 -15.09
CA GLU A 580 -19.20 -9.95 -14.50
C GLU A 580 -19.89 -8.57 -14.61
N ILE A 581 -20.70 -8.39 -15.66
CA ILE A 581 -21.49 -7.16 -15.87
C ILE A 581 -22.59 -7.05 -14.81
N TYR A 582 -23.29 -8.15 -14.54
CA TYR A 582 -24.32 -8.18 -13.50
C TYR A 582 -23.72 -7.93 -12.11
N LYS A 583 -22.57 -8.57 -11.79
CA LYS A 583 -21.87 -8.34 -10.53
C LYS A 583 -21.41 -6.89 -10.37
N TYR A 584 -20.92 -6.28 -11.45
CA TYR A 584 -20.59 -4.86 -11.46
C TYR A 584 -21.81 -3.98 -11.16
N GLY A 585 -22.92 -4.21 -11.85
CA GLY A 585 -24.15 -3.46 -11.63
C GLY A 585 -24.70 -3.61 -10.19
N LYS A 586 -24.71 -4.84 -9.67
CA LYS A 586 -25.12 -5.10 -8.27
C LYS A 586 -24.18 -4.44 -7.25
N SER A 587 -22.89 -4.36 -7.52
CA SER A 587 -21.98 -3.57 -6.67
C SER A 587 -22.34 -2.09 -6.65
N LYS A 588 -22.67 -1.51 -7.81
CA LYS A 588 -23.09 -0.10 -7.87
C LYS A 588 -24.42 0.18 -7.19
N ILE A 589 -25.34 -0.77 -7.23
CA ILE A 589 -26.60 -0.68 -6.47
C ILE A 589 -26.29 -0.70 -4.97
N LYS A 590 -25.41 -1.60 -4.52
CA LYS A 590 -25.01 -1.67 -3.13
C LYS A 590 -24.31 -0.39 -2.66
N ASP A 591 -23.38 0.16 -3.45
CA ASP A 591 -22.74 1.45 -3.15
C ASP A 591 -23.81 2.56 -2.95
N LEU A 592 -24.88 2.55 -3.77
CA LEU A 592 -25.98 3.50 -3.67
C LEU A 592 -26.85 3.27 -2.41
N GLU A 593 -27.07 2.01 -2.02
CA GLU A 593 -27.75 1.61 -0.77
C GLU A 593 -26.96 2.07 0.45
N ASP A 594 -25.64 1.91 0.43
CA ASP A 594 -24.76 2.33 1.52
C ASP A 594 -24.78 3.86 1.68
N ILE A 595 -24.73 4.61 0.57
CA ILE A 595 -24.89 6.08 0.59
C ILE A 595 -26.28 6.48 1.13
N ALA A 596 -27.34 5.79 0.70
CA ALA A 596 -28.70 6.07 1.20
C ALA A 596 -28.81 5.81 2.71
N THR A 597 -28.17 4.76 3.19
CA THR A 597 -28.13 4.40 4.61
C THR A 597 -27.41 5.47 5.42
N MET A 598 -26.23 5.91 4.95
CA MET A 598 -25.45 6.97 5.58
C MET A 598 -26.25 8.29 5.69
N LEU A 599 -26.87 8.70 4.58
CA LEU A 599 -27.72 9.91 4.57
C LEU A 599 -28.94 9.76 5.47
N GLY A 600 -29.55 8.56 5.51
CA GLY A 600 -30.68 8.24 6.37
C GLY A 600 -30.31 8.36 7.85
N MET A 601 -29.21 7.73 8.26
CA MET A 601 -28.70 7.82 9.65
C MET A 601 -28.45 9.27 10.06
N PHE A 602 -27.84 10.05 9.19
CA PHE A 602 -27.60 11.46 9.42
C PHE A 602 -28.90 12.25 9.61
N LEU A 603 -29.91 12.01 8.77
CA LEU A 603 -31.17 12.75 8.80
C LEU A 603 -32.09 12.32 9.95
N GLU A 604 -32.00 11.08 10.42
CA GLU A 604 -32.82 10.48 11.48
C GLU A 604 -32.24 10.70 12.89
N ASP A 605 -31.07 11.28 13.02
CA ASP A 605 -30.44 11.53 14.33
C ASP A 605 -31.11 12.67 15.09
N GLU A 606 -32.35 12.45 15.51
CA GLU A 606 -33.10 13.40 16.36
C GLU A 606 -32.54 13.47 17.80
N LYS A 607 -31.84 12.43 18.24
CA LYS A 607 -31.30 12.33 19.60
C LYS A 607 -29.89 12.89 19.72
N GLY A 608 -29.23 13.16 18.58
CA GLY A 608 -27.87 13.64 18.51
C GLY A 608 -26.86 12.66 19.12
N ASP A 609 -27.10 11.35 18.97
CA ASP A 609 -26.17 10.31 19.41
C ASP A 609 -25.02 10.11 18.41
N LEU A 610 -25.18 10.67 17.20
CA LEU A 610 -24.15 10.67 16.15
C LEU A 610 -23.49 12.05 16.09
N VAL A 611 -22.18 12.05 16.02
CA VAL A 611 -21.40 13.24 15.67
C VAL A 611 -21.22 13.22 14.16
N SER A 612 -21.82 14.17 13.47
CA SER A 612 -21.75 14.24 12.01
C SER A 612 -20.80 15.34 11.58
N PHE A 613 -19.85 14.97 10.73
CA PHE A 613 -18.92 15.87 10.08
C PHE A 613 -19.24 15.94 8.59
N TYR A 614 -19.18 17.14 8.01
CA TYR A 614 -19.32 17.34 6.56
C TYR A 614 -18.03 17.89 5.99
N PHE A 615 -17.57 17.27 4.93
CA PHE A 615 -16.39 17.71 4.19
C PHE A 615 -16.80 18.23 2.82
#